data_c3b9e08d89a1e56d2da59ddb0734ebc0
#
_entry.id   c3b9e08d89a1e56d2da59ddb0734ebc0
#
_cell.length_a   1.000
_cell.length_b   1.000
_cell.length_c   1.000
_cell.angle_alpha   90.00
_cell.angle_beta   90.00
_cell.angle_gamma   90.00
#
_symmetry.space_group_name_H-M   'P 1'
#
loop_
_entity.id
_entity.type
_entity.pdbx_description
1 polymer ?
#
loop_
_entity_poly.entity_id
_entity_poly.type
_entity_poly.pdbx_seq_one_letter_code
_entity_poly.pdbx_strand_id
1 'polypeptide(L)'
;MFLFLVTQITMQQTMRTLAFACESCVFAYLGLAIFSFPHQFELALIIWAILFILLGRALNIFPLAYVCNRFRTHQITKKMMVIMWFSGLRGAIAYALSLHLEFKEETRKVLVTTTLVVVLFTTIILGGGTMPLMKYLERRKRSSSRRSKRRGRKKEITMSKTKEVSFIF
;
A
#
# COMPACT_ATOMS: atom_id res chain seq x y z
N MET A 1 1.02 -22.23 30.11
CA MET A 1 1.16 -22.10 28.65
C MET A 1 -0.15 -21.70 27.98
N PHE A 2 -1.27 -22.37 28.25
CA PHE A 2 -2.60 -22.07 27.67
C PHE A 2 -3.10 -20.64 27.99
N LEU A 3 -3.02 -20.21 29.24
CA LEU A 3 -3.39 -18.86 29.70
C LEU A 3 -2.61 -17.76 28.97
N PHE A 4 -1.33 -17.96 28.75
CA PHE A 4 -0.49 -16.99 28.04
C PHE A 4 -0.92 -16.81 26.58
N LEU A 5 -1.26 -17.90 25.88
CA LEU A 5 -1.77 -17.86 24.50
C LEU A 5 -3.13 -17.16 24.42
N VAL A 6 -4.04 -17.47 25.36
CA VAL A 6 -5.38 -16.83 25.40
C VAL A 6 -5.23 -15.33 25.66
N THR A 7 -4.41 -14.92 26.62
CA THR A 7 -4.15 -13.50 26.92
C THR A 7 -3.56 -12.77 25.71
N GLN A 8 -2.62 -13.38 25.02
CA GLN A 8 -2.00 -12.79 23.83
C GLN A 8 -3.00 -12.60 22.68
N ILE A 9 -3.85 -13.59 22.41
CA ILE A 9 -4.90 -13.52 21.40
C ILE A 9 -5.93 -12.44 21.75
N THR A 10 -6.38 -12.42 23.02
CA THR A 10 -7.36 -11.42 23.48
C THR A 10 -6.82 -10.01 23.40
N MET A 11 -5.57 -9.80 23.84
CA MET A 11 -4.89 -8.50 23.75
C MET A 11 -4.77 -8.02 22.29
N GLN A 12 -4.37 -8.91 21.40
CA GLN A 12 -4.24 -8.60 19.97
C GLN A 12 -5.59 -8.26 19.33
N GLN A 13 -6.64 -9.00 19.69
CA GLN A 13 -8.00 -8.74 19.20
C GLN A 13 -8.56 -7.43 19.73
N THR A 14 -8.36 -7.14 21.02
CA THR A 14 -8.79 -5.88 21.63
C THR A 14 -8.11 -4.68 20.99
N MET A 15 -6.79 -4.74 20.79
CA MET A 15 -6.06 -3.66 20.12
C MET A 15 -6.50 -3.46 18.66
N ARG A 16 -6.82 -4.53 17.94
CA ARG A 16 -7.35 -4.45 16.56
C ARG A 16 -8.72 -3.78 16.53
N THR A 17 -9.62 -4.13 17.46
CA THR A 17 -10.97 -3.53 17.55
C THR A 17 -10.89 -2.06 17.92
N LEU A 18 -10.03 -1.71 18.89
CA LEU A 18 -9.80 -0.32 19.29
C LEU A 18 -9.22 0.51 18.14
N ALA A 19 -8.23 -0.02 17.42
CA ALA A 19 -7.65 0.65 16.25
C ALA A 19 -8.71 0.90 15.16
N PHE A 20 -9.55 -0.08 14.86
CA PHE A 20 -10.64 0.06 13.90
C PHE A 20 -11.68 1.12 14.33
N ALA A 21 -12.05 1.15 15.61
CA ALA A 21 -12.97 2.16 16.14
C ALA A 21 -12.38 3.57 16.04
N CYS A 22 -11.11 3.75 16.43
CA CYS A 22 -10.41 5.04 16.32
C CYS A 22 -10.29 5.48 14.86
N GLU A 23 -9.95 4.58 13.96
CA GLU A 23 -9.85 4.88 12.52
C GLU A 23 -11.21 5.33 11.96
N SER A 24 -12.29 4.64 12.31
CA SER A 24 -13.65 5.01 11.90
C SER A 24 -14.06 6.39 12.41
N CYS A 25 -13.77 6.71 13.67
CA CYS A 25 -14.02 8.04 14.24
C CYS A 25 -13.24 9.14 13.54
N VAL A 26 -12.00 8.90 13.21
CA VAL A 26 -11.14 9.88 12.52
C VAL A 26 -11.65 10.13 11.09
N PHE A 27 -12.05 9.09 10.35
CA PHE A 27 -12.63 9.27 9.02
C PHE A 27 -14.00 9.96 9.06
N ALA A 28 -14.85 9.69 10.05
CA ALA A 28 -16.09 10.42 10.26
C ALA A 28 -15.83 11.90 10.52
N TYR A 29 -14.86 12.23 11.36
CA TYR A 29 -14.44 13.61 11.63
C TYR A 29 -13.89 14.32 10.38
N LEU A 30 -13.08 13.63 9.59
CA LEU A 30 -12.59 14.11 8.30
C LEU A 30 -13.75 14.42 7.33
N GLY A 31 -14.75 13.54 7.27
CA GLY A 31 -15.94 13.74 6.45
C GLY A 31 -16.76 14.98 6.88
N LEU A 32 -16.94 15.19 8.17
CA LEU A 32 -17.60 16.38 8.71
C LEU A 32 -16.81 17.67 8.43
N ALA A 33 -15.49 17.60 8.51
CA ALA A 33 -14.62 18.76 8.29
C ALA A 33 -14.74 19.34 6.87
N ILE A 34 -15.02 18.49 5.87
CA ILE A 34 -15.24 18.94 4.47
C ILE A 34 -16.41 19.90 4.36
N PHE A 35 -17.45 19.71 5.15
CA PHE A 35 -18.66 20.52 5.08
C PHE A 35 -18.68 21.70 6.07
N SER A 36 -17.82 21.67 7.10
CA SER A 36 -17.88 22.64 8.21
C SER A 36 -17.04 23.91 8.01
N PHE A 37 -16.03 23.88 7.15
CA PHE A 37 -15.11 25.00 7.02
C PHE A 37 -15.22 25.68 5.65
N PRO A 38 -15.11 27.03 5.58
CA PRO A 38 -14.97 27.73 4.32
C PRO A 38 -13.59 27.39 3.71
N HIS A 39 -13.61 26.59 2.68
CA HIS A 39 -12.39 26.12 2.01
C HIS A 39 -11.86 27.15 1.02
N GLN A 40 -10.61 27.50 1.14
CA GLN A 40 -9.87 28.22 0.10
C GLN A 40 -9.07 27.19 -0.73
N PHE A 41 -9.59 26.87 -1.91
CA PHE A 41 -8.98 25.88 -2.79
C PHE A 41 -7.92 26.51 -3.70
N GLU A 42 -6.67 26.38 -3.31
CA GLU A 42 -5.54 26.65 -4.19
C GLU A 42 -5.18 25.37 -4.97
N LEU A 43 -5.85 25.16 -6.13
CA LEU A 43 -5.71 23.96 -6.94
C LEU A 43 -4.26 23.67 -7.36
N ALA A 44 -3.50 24.73 -7.66
CA ALA A 44 -2.10 24.61 -8.02
C ALA A 44 -1.29 23.98 -6.87
N LEU A 45 -1.49 24.44 -5.65
CA LEU A 45 -0.80 23.96 -4.45
C LEU A 45 -1.17 22.50 -4.15
N ILE A 46 -2.44 22.13 -4.30
CA ILE A 46 -2.93 20.74 -4.10
C ILE A 46 -2.26 19.78 -5.09
N ILE A 47 -2.23 20.13 -6.38
CA ILE A 47 -1.64 19.28 -7.43
C ILE A 47 -0.13 19.11 -7.18
N TRP A 48 0.59 20.20 -6.89
CA TRP A 48 2.01 20.15 -6.57
C TRP A 48 2.29 19.33 -5.31
N ALA A 49 1.48 19.48 -4.27
CA ALA A 49 1.60 18.70 -3.04
C ALA A 49 1.44 17.20 -3.29
N ILE A 50 0.42 16.78 -4.06
CA ILE A 50 0.21 15.38 -4.41
C ILE A 50 1.40 14.84 -5.21
N LEU A 51 1.88 15.59 -6.19
CA LEU A 51 3.01 15.19 -7.03
C LEU A 51 4.29 15.01 -6.20
N PHE A 52 4.62 15.98 -5.34
CA PHE A 52 5.80 15.89 -4.47
C PHE A 52 5.70 14.75 -3.45
N ILE A 53 4.50 14.49 -2.92
CA ILE A 53 4.27 13.37 -2.01
C ILE A 53 4.52 12.03 -2.70
N LEU A 54 4.01 11.84 -3.91
CA LEU A 54 4.21 10.61 -4.69
C LEU A 54 5.69 10.43 -5.07
N LEU A 55 6.34 11.52 -5.48
CA LEU A 55 7.76 11.51 -5.85
C LEU A 55 8.66 11.23 -4.63
N GLY A 56 8.41 11.89 -3.50
CA GLY A 56 9.17 11.69 -2.27
C GLY A 56 9.04 10.25 -1.75
N ARG A 57 7.86 9.62 -1.92
CA ARG A 57 7.66 8.21 -1.59
C ARG A 57 8.42 7.27 -2.53
N ALA A 58 8.42 7.57 -3.82
CA ALA A 58 9.21 6.81 -4.77
C ALA A 58 10.70 6.87 -4.40
N LEU A 59 11.23 8.07 -4.18
CA LEU A 59 12.59 8.31 -3.75
C LEU A 59 12.98 7.63 -2.42
N ASN A 60 12.04 7.43 -1.52
CA ASN A 60 12.30 6.73 -0.27
C ASN A 60 12.27 5.20 -0.45
N ILE A 61 11.25 4.67 -1.10
CA ILE A 61 11.03 3.21 -1.18
C ILE A 61 12.00 2.54 -2.13
N PHE A 62 12.29 3.13 -3.30
CA PHE A 62 13.16 2.48 -4.29
C PHE A 62 14.61 2.32 -3.82
N PRO A 63 15.30 3.36 -3.29
CA PRO A 63 16.66 3.18 -2.81
C PRO A 63 16.73 2.31 -1.56
N LEU A 64 15.75 2.43 -0.64
CA LEU A 64 15.72 1.60 0.56
C LEU A 64 15.52 0.12 0.21
N ALA A 65 14.62 -0.20 -0.71
CA ALA A 65 14.43 -1.57 -1.19
C ALA A 65 15.66 -2.09 -1.94
N TYR A 66 16.38 -1.24 -2.66
CA TYR A 66 17.64 -1.61 -3.31
C TYR A 66 18.72 -1.95 -2.28
N VAL A 67 18.89 -1.13 -1.25
CA VAL A 67 19.84 -1.37 -0.15
C VAL A 67 19.47 -2.65 0.61
N CYS A 68 18.20 -2.83 0.96
CA CYS A 68 17.72 -4.05 1.62
C CYS A 68 17.97 -5.31 0.76
N ASN A 69 17.79 -5.22 -0.55
CA ASN A 69 18.05 -6.34 -1.46
C ASN A 69 19.54 -6.71 -1.55
N ARG A 70 20.45 -5.75 -1.28
CA ARG A 70 21.89 -5.99 -1.27
C ARG A 70 22.36 -6.84 -0.08
N PHE A 71 21.67 -6.65 1.08
CA PHE A 71 22.06 -7.32 2.34
C PHE A 71 21.22 -8.56 2.66
N ARG A 72 20.16 -8.86 1.89
CA ARG A 72 19.21 -9.92 2.21
C ARG A 72 19.32 -11.09 1.23
N THR A 73 19.31 -12.31 1.77
CA THR A 73 19.33 -13.57 0.99
C THR A 73 18.04 -13.78 0.19
N HIS A 74 16.91 -13.25 0.69
CA HIS A 74 15.59 -13.31 0.03
C HIS A 74 15.28 -11.97 -0.62
N GLN A 75 15.40 -11.89 -1.93
CA GLN A 75 15.22 -10.65 -2.70
C GLN A 75 13.76 -10.21 -2.75
N ILE A 76 13.54 -8.92 -2.49
CA ILE A 76 12.25 -8.26 -2.67
C ILE A 76 11.99 -8.11 -4.17
N THR A 77 10.96 -8.76 -4.67
CA THR A 77 10.59 -8.68 -6.09
C THR A 77 10.12 -7.26 -6.45
N LYS A 78 10.45 -6.78 -7.66
CA LYS A 78 10.01 -5.45 -8.17
C LYS A 78 8.50 -5.21 -8.00
N LYS A 79 7.68 -6.26 -8.08
CA LYS A 79 6.23 -6.19 -7.84
C LYS A 79 5.89 -5.85 -6.38
N MET A 80 6.62 -6.40 -5.43
CA MET A 80 6.49 -6.05 -4.02
C MET A 80 6.86 -4.60 -3.75
N MET A 81 7.89 -4.08 -4.41
CA MET A 81 8.28 -2.67 -4.31
C MET A 81 7.16 -1.73 -4.79
N VAL A 82 6.51 -2.07 -5.91
CA VAL A 82 5.37 -1.29 -6.42
C VAL A 82 4.18 -1.34 -5.46
N ILE A 83 3.88 -2.51 -4.89
CA ILE A 83 2.82 -2.64 -3.87
C ILE A 83 3.15 -1.80 -2.64
N MET A 84 4.37 -1.82 -2.15
CA MET A 84 4.83 -1.01 -1.02
C MET A 84 4.75 0.49 -1.32
N TRP A 85 5.11 0.90 -2.52
CA TRP A 85 4.99 2.30 -2.95
C TRP A 85 3.52 2.75 -3.00
N PHE A 86 2.65 1.92 -3.55
CA PHE A 86 1.23 2.21 -3.69
C PHE A 86 0.47 2.11 -2.36
N SER A 87 0.77 1.10 -1.54
CA SER A 87 0.14 0.83 -0.24
C SER A 87 0.53 1.79 0.88
N GLY A 88 1.31 2.80 0.59
CA GLY A 88 1.78 3.70 1.62
C GLY A 88 0.68 4.49 2.28
N LEU A 89 0.47 4.16 3.53
CA LEU A 89 -0.49 4.77 4.42
C LEU A 89 -0.23 6.28 4.58
N ARG A 90 -1.20 7.08 4.14
CA ARG A 90 -1.37 8.46 4.56
C ARG A 90 -2.54 8.47 5.54
N GLY A 91 -2.20 8.58 6.82
CA GLY A 91 -3.20 8.63 7.88
C GLY A 91 -3.73 10.03 8.09
N ALA A 92 -4.90 10.10 8.69
CA ALA A 92 -5.53 11.31 9.20
C ALA A 92 -4.67 12.04 10.26
N ILE A 93 -3.57 11.43 10.70
CA ILE A 93 -2.56 12.03 11.59
C ILE A 93 -2.00 13.34 11.01
N ALA A 94 -1.73 13.38 9.68
CA ALA A 94 -1.26 14.59 9.02
C ALA A 94 -2.29 15.73 9.09
N TYR A 95 -3.59 15.38 8.96
CA TYR A 95 -4.67 16.34 9.13
C TYR A 95 -4.80 16.82 10.58
N ALA A 96 -4.79 15.89 11.55
CA ALA A 96 -4.84 16.24 12.96
C ALA A 96 -3.67 17.16 13.36
N LEU A 97 -2.47 16.88 12.85
CA LEU A 97 -1.31 17.70 13.10
C LEU A 97 -1.46 19.11 12.49
N SER A 98 -2.04 19.22 11.28
CA SER A 98 -2.27 20.51 10.62
C SER A 98 -3.24 21.41 11.38
N LEU A 99 -4.17 20.83 12.16
CA LEU A 99 -5.07 21.58 13.02
C LEU A 99 -4.38 22.22 14.24
N HIS A 100 -3.31 21.59 14.72
CA HIS A 100 -2.54 22.06 15.89
C HIS A 100 -1.41 23.04 15.54
N LEU A 101 -1.19 23.32 14.25
CA LEU A 101 -0.18 24.27 13.84
C LEU A 101 -0.63 25.71 14.11
N GLU A 102 0.18 26.44 14.84
CA GLU A 102 -0.02 27.86 15.18
C GLU A 102 0.51 28.77 14.06
N PHE A 103 -0.25 28.91 12.99
CA PHE A 103 0.00 29.86 11.92
C PHE A 103 -1.05 30.98 11.91
N LYS A 104 -0.77 32.06 11.16
CA LYS A 104 -1.77 33.11 10.89
C LYS A 104 -3.04 32.46 10.29
N GLU A 105 -4.19 32.94 10.69
CA GLU A 105 -5.51 32.41 10.37
C GLU A 105 -5.70 32.09 8.88
N GLU A 106 -5.25 32.94 7.98
CA GLU A 106 -5.40 32.73 6.53
C GLU A 106 -4.53 31.60 6.01
N THR A 107 -3.24 31.57 6.40
CA THR A 107 -2.32 30.49 5.99
C THR A 107 -2.75 29.15 6.57
N ARG A 108 -3.27 29.14 7.80
CA ARG A 108 -3.79 27.94 8.45
C ARG A 108 -4.97 27.36 7.68
N LYS A 109 -5.92 28.18 7.23
CA LYS A 109 -7.08 27.71 6.45
C LYS A 109 -6.67 27.03 5.16
N VAL A 110 -5.76 27.62 4.40
CA VAL A 110 -5.23 27.06 3.15
C VAL A 110 -4.48 25.72 3.43
N LEU A 111 -3.66 25.69 4.47
CA LEU A 111 -2.87 24.50 4.81
C LEU A 111 -3.76 23.34 5.25
N VAL A 112 -4.74 23.60 6.12
CA VAL A 112 -5.70 22.59 6.59
C VAL A 112 -6.54 22.06 5.43
N THR A 113 -7.04 22.93 4.56
CA THR A 113 -7.81 22.55 3.38
C THR A 113 -6.97 21.68 2.41
N THR A 114 -5.75 22.12 2.13
CA THR A 114 -4.84 21.35 1.26
C THR A 114 -4.53 19.98 1.84
N THR A 115 -4.21 19.92 3.14
CA THR A 115 -3.92 18.65 3.81
C THR A 115 -5.12 17.71 3.81
N LEU A 116 -6.32 18.23 4.05
CA LEU A 116 -7.57 17.47 4.02
C LEU A 116 -7.81 16.85 2.65
N VAL A 117 -7.71 17.64 1.58
CA VAL A 117 -7.89 17.14 0.20
C VAL A 117 -6.83 16.10 -0.16
N VAL A 118 -5.57 16.34 0.19
CA VAL A 118 -4.47 15.39 -0.06
C VAL A 118 -4.70 14.08 0.68
N VAL A 119 -5.11 14.12 1.95
CA VAL A 119 -5.40 12.92 2.76
C VAL A 119 -6.57 12.15 2.17
N LEU A 120 -7.65 12.81 1.80
CA LEU A 120 -8.80 12.16 1.15
C LEU A 120 -8.43 11.52 -0.17
N PHE A 121 -7.76 12.26 -1.05
CA PHE A 121 -7.32 11.77 -2.35
C PHE A 121 -6.43 10.52 -2.20
N THR A 122 -5.41 10.62 -1.35
CA THR A 122 -4.50 9.49 -1.14
C THR A 122 -5.18 8.30 -0.49
N THR A 123 -6.12 8.50 0.43
CA THR A 123 -6.83 7.42 1.10
C THR A 123 -7.79 6.71 0.15
N ILE A 124 -8.56 7.45 -0.63
CA ILE A 124 -9.55 6.87 -1.56
C ILE A 124 -8.83 6.19 -2.74
N ILE A 125 -7.88 6.86 -3.38
CA ILE A 125 -7.24 6.35 -4.59
C ILE A 125 -6.19 5.30 -4.27
N LEU A 126 -5.26 5.59 -3.35
CA LEU A 126 -4.23 4.62 -3.00
C LEU A 126 -4.77 3.50 -2.10
N GLY A 127 -5.63 3.82 -1.13
CA GLY A 127 -6.24 2.82 -0.26
C GLY A 127 -7.18 1.89 -1.04
N GLY A 128 -8.14 2.45 -1.76
CA GLY A 128 -9.08 1.69 -2.59
C GLY A 128 -8.43 0.94 -3.76
N GLY A 129 -7.40 1.54 -4.36
CA GLY A 129 -6.64 0.95 -5.46
C GLY A 129 -5.70 -0.20 -5.07
N THR A 130 -5.35 -0.34 -3.80
CA THR A 130 -4.42 -1.38 -3.32
C THR A 130 -4.96 -2.80 -3.57
N MET A 131 -6.23 -3.04 -3.30
CA MET A 131 -6.87 -4.34 -3.50
C MET A 131 -6.93 -4.78 -4.97
N PRO A 132 -7.41 -3.98 -5.92
CA PRO A 132 -7.41 -4.36 -7.33
C PRO A 132 -5.98 -4.52 -7.88
N LEU A 133 -5.04 -3.67 -7.46
CA LEU A 133 -3.64 -3.80 -7.85
C LEU A 133 -3.02 -5.12 -7.39
N MET A 134 -3.27 -5.51 -6.15
CA MET A 134 -2.79 -6.76 -5.58
C MET A 134 -3.37 -7.98 -6.32
N LYS A 135 -4.67 -7.98 -6.60
CA LYS A 135 -5.33 -9.02 -7.41
C LYS A 135 -4.78 -9.10 -8.84
N TYR A 136 -4.51 -7.96 -9.47
CA TYR A 136 -3.93 -7.91 -10.82
C TYR A 136 -2.52 -8.51 -10.86
N LEU A 137 -1.67 -8.15 -9.90
CA LEU A 137 -0.30 -8.66 -9.80
C LEU A 137 -0.25 -10.15 -9.45
N GLU A 138 -1.18 -10.63 -8.63
CA GLU A 138 -1.29 -12.04 -8.26
C GLU A 138 -1.80 -12.90 -9.43
N ARG A 139 -2.79 -12.44 -10.19
CA ARG A 139 -3.26 -13.11 -11.42
C ARG A 139 -2.12 -13.30 -12.42
N ARG A 140 -1.28 -12.29 -12.60
CA ARG A 140 -0.12 -12.36 -13.47
C ARG A 140 0.94 -13.37 -12.97
N LYS A 141 1.08 -13.54 -11.65
CA LYS A 141 1.96 -14.56 -11.04
C LYS A 141 1.43 -15.99 -11.28
N ARG A 142 0.13 -16.19 -11.10
CA ARG A 142 -0.52 -17.49 -11.36
C ARG A 142 -0.45 -17.90 -12.83
N SER A 143 -0.62 -16.97 -13.75
CA SER A 143 -0.49 -17.19 -15.19
C SER A 143 0.94 -17.60 -15.57
N SER A 144 1.95 -16.91 -15.06
CA SER A 144 3.36 -17.23 -15.31
C SER A 144 3.76 -18.60 -14.73
N SER A 145 3.30 -18.94 -13.53
CA SER A 145 3.57 -20.24 -12.89
C SER A 145 2.91 -21.38 -13.63
N ARG A 146 1.68 -21.21 -14.11
CA ARG A 146 0.99 -22.23 -14.94
C ARG A 146 1.70 -22.47 -16.26
N ARG A 147 2.24 -21.41 -16.88
CA ARG A 147 2.99 -21.51 -18.14
C ARG A 147 4.34 -22.23 -17.96
N SER A 148 5.02 -22.00 -16.84
CA SER A 148 6.25 -22.70 -16.47
C SER A 148 6.01 -24.18 -16.20
N LYS A 149 4.96 -24.53 -15.43
CA LYS A 149 4.58 -25.92 -15.18
C LYS A 149 4.20 -26.67 -16.46
N ARG A 150 3.46 -26.02 -17.38
CA ARG A 150 3.14 -26.62 -18.69
C ARG A 150 4.38 -26.86 -19.55
N ARG A 151 5.35 -25.96 -19.50
CA ARG A 151 6.63 -26.11 -20.23
C ARG A 151 7.48 -27.25 -19.65
N GLY A 152 7.55 -27.37 -18.32
CA GLY A 152 8.22 -28.48 -17.64
C GLY A 152 7.62 -29.82 -18.02
N ARG A 153 6.28 -29.95 -17.91
CA ARG A 153 5.57 -31.20 -18.28
C ARG A 153 5.72 -31.57 -19.74
N LYS A 154 5.74 -30.59 -20.67
CA LYS A 154 6.01 -30.86 -22.09
C LYS A 154 7.43 -31.40 -22.32
N LYS A 155 8.43 -30.86 -21.61
CA LYS A 155 9.81 -31.34 -21.69
C LYS A 155 9.94 -32.80 -21.17
N GLU A 156 9.31 -33.11 -20.04
CA GLU A 156 9.30 -34.49 -19.51
C GLU A 156 8.67 -35.49 -20.49
N ILE A 157 7.50 -35.17 -21.08
CA ILE A 157 6.84 -36.02 -22.05
C ILE A 157 7.70 -36.22 -23.31
N THR A 158 8.40 -35.14 -23.75
CA THR A 158 9.29 -35.24 -24.91
C THR A 158 10.50 -36.13 -24.60
N MET A 159 11.11 -35.96 -23.42
CA MET A 159 12.25 -36.80 -23.01
C MET A 159 11.86 -38.28 -22.80
N SER A 160 10.67 -38.53 -22.26
CA SER A 160 10.14 -39.88 -22.12
C SER A 160 9.99 -40.56 -23.48
N LYS A 161 9.34 -39.88 -24.44
CA LYS A 161 9.20 -40.42 -25.83
C LYS A 161 10.55 -40.62 -26.52
N THR A 162 11.53 -39.76 -26.32
CA THR A 162 12.86 -39.91 -26.92
C THR A 162 13.58 -41.12 -26.34
N LYS A 163 13.41 -41.43 -25.05
CA LYS A 163 13.96 -42.62 -24.41
C LYS A 163 13.30 -43.92 -24.92
N GLU A 164 11.98 -43.92 -25.13
CA GLU A 164 11.29 -45.10 -25.68
C GLU A 164 11.76 -45.39 -27.10
N VAL A 165 11.92 -44.36 -27.93
CA VAL A 165 12.42 -44.53 -29.33
C VAL A 165 13.87 -45.02 -29.33
N SER A 166 14.70 -44.59 -28.38
CA SER A 166 16.10 -45.04 -28.25
C SER A 166 16.26 -46.45 -27.69
N PHE A 167 15.19 -47.07 -27.18
CA PHE A 167 15.19 -48.46 -26.69
C PHE A 167 14.71 -49.47 -27.74
N ILE A 168 14.16 -49.00 -28.86
CA ILE A 168 13.59 -49.81 -29.95
C ILE A 168 14.60 -49.97 -31.11
N PHE A 169 15.67 -49.23 -31.12
CA PHE A 169 16.83 -49.34 -32.02
C PHE A 169 18.08 -49.78 -31.27
#